data_c76dc0ca5224f129c215c7357126135a
#
_entry.id   c76dc0ca5224f129c215c7357126135a
#
_cell.length_a   1.000
_cell.length_b   1.000
_cell.length_c   1.000
_cell.angle_alpha   90.00
_cell.angle_beta   90.00
_cell.angle_gamma   90.00
#
_symmetry.space_group_name_H-M   'P 1'
#
loop_
_entity.id
_entity.type
_entity.pdbx_description
1 polymer ?
#
loop_
_entity_poly.entity_id
_entity_poly.type
_entity_poly.pdbx_seq_one_letter_code
_entity_poly.pdbx_strand_id
1 'polypeptide(L)'
;MNTTNLLKIALRALANNKLRGFLTMLGIIIGVASVITMLAIGQGSKRSIQAQISEMGSNMIMIQPGADMRGGVRQDASAMETLKLQDYEDIVNETRYVSATSPSVNSSGQVIYGANNAPTTVYGISPDYMEIRRYEVEDGDMFSDQDVQTAAKVCVIGKTVVDNLFPSGENPVGKVIRFQKLPFRVVGVLKSKGYNSMGMDQDDLILAPYTTIQKKVLAITHLQGITCSALKEEYTDQAIDEISEILRRNHRLRETDDDDFTIRSMQELSTMLTSTTDIMTTLLAAVAGISLLVGGIGIMNIMYVSVTERTREIGLRMSIGAKGMDILAQFLIESILISVTGGLIGVLFGVGAALIVNVVAHFPIYIQPWSVLLSFVVCTVTGVFFGWYPAKKAAQLDPIEAIRYE
;
A
#
# COMPACT_ATOMS: atom_id res chain seq x y z
N MET A 1 -36.25 36.56 -0.64
CA MET A 1 -34.96 37.31 -0.51
C MET A 1 -34.00 36.89 -1.61
N ASN A 2 -33.20 37.83 -2.16
CA ASN A 2 -32.27 37.51 -3.25
C ASN A 2 -31.03 36.75 -2.67
N THR A 3 -30.64 35.61 -3.24
CA THR A 3 -29.54 34.74 -2.77
C THR A 3 -28.22 35.49 -2.60
N THR A 4 -27.93 36.47 -3.45
CA THR A 4 -26.74 37.33 -3.35
C THR A 4 -26.70 38.21 -2.10
N ASN A 5 -27.86 38.65 -1.62
CA ASN A 5 -27.94 39.44 -0.38
C ASN A 5 -27.76 38.58 0.85
N LEU A 6 -28.24 37.33 0.84
CA LEU A 6 -28.03 36.34 1.91
C LEU A 6 -26.55 36.03 2.06
N LEU A 7 -25.84 35.85 0.95
CA LEU A 7 -24.40 35.58 0.93
C LEU A 7 -23.58 36.74 1.53
N LYS A 8 -23.92 37.99 1.19
CA LYS A 8 -23.27 39.19 1.75
C LYS A 8 -23.48 39.35 3.24
N ILE A 9 -24.69 39.05 3.73
CA ILE A 9 -25.02 39.12 5.17
C ILE A 9 -24.22 38.07 5.93
N ALA A 10 -24.15 36.82 5.43
CA ALA A 10 -23.38 35.73 6.04
C ALA A 10 -21.88 36.02 6.09
N LEU A 11 -21.29 36.56 5.03
CA LEU A 11 -19.89 36.98 4.99
C LEU A 11 -19.55 38.11 5.99
N ARG A 12 -20.46 39.08 6.12
CA ARG A 12 -20.32 40.16 7.12
C ARG A 12 -20.40 39.64 8.55
N ALA A 13 -21.30 38.68 8.82
CA ALA A 13 -21.43 38.07 10.13
C ALA A 13 -20.16 37.34 10.57
N LEU A 14 -19.51 36.62 9.65
CA LEU A 14 -18.20 35.99 9.86
C LEU A 14 -17.09 37.00 10.13
N ALA A 15 -17.09 38.14 9.42
CA ALA A 15 -16.06 39.18 9.57
C ALA A 15 -16.13 39.92 10.91
N ASN A 16 -17.30 40.00 11.53
CA ASN A 16 -17.50 40.72 12.79
C ASN A 16 -17.00 39.98 14.05
N ASN A 17 -16.96 38.64 14.02
CA ASN A 17 -16.51 37.80 15.15
C ASN A 17 -15.44 36.79 14.71
N LYS A 18 -14.29 37.28 14.26
CA LYS A 18 -13.20 36.48 13.65
C LYS A 18 -12.70 35.34 14.53
N LEU A 19 -12.51 35.57 15.83
CA LEU A 19 -11.99 34.55 16.76
C LEU A 19 -12.97 33.38 16.95
N ARG A 20 -14.28 33.71 17.09
CA ARG A 20 -15.34 32.71 17.27
C ARG A 20 -15.52 31.88 15.97
N GLY A 21 -15.54 32.56 14.80
CA GLY A 21 -15.61 31.89 13.51
C GLY A 21 -14.41 30.97 13.27
N PHE A 22 -13.19 31.41 13.59
CA PHE A 22 -11.98 30.61 13.46
C PHE A 22 -11.98 29.36 14.35
N LEU A 23 -12.31 29.50 15.63
CA LEU A 23 -12.39 28.37 16.56
C LEU A 23 -13.41 27.32 16.13
N THR A 24 -14.52 27.74 15.52
CA THR A 24 -15.54 26.81 15.00
C THR A 24 -15.03 26.09 13.76
N MET A 25 -14.44 26.82 12.85
CA MET A 25 -13.88 26.26 11.62
C MET A 25 -12.72 25.31 11.95
N LEU A 26 -12.00 25.52 13.04
CA LEU A 26 -10.82 24.72 13.41
C LEU A 26 -11.12 23.22 13.47
N GLY A 27 -12.25 22.82 14.08
CA GLY A 27 -12.66 21.42 14.11
C GLY A 27 -12.90 20.82 12.71
N ILE A 28 -13.51 21.61 11.83
CA ILE A 28 -13.74 21.19 10.43
C ILE A 28 -12.42 21.17 9.65
N ILE A 29 -11.59 22.19 9.83
CA ILE A 29 -10.26 22.28 9.19
C ILE A 29 -9.43 21.05 9.54
N ILE A 30 -9.32 20.71 10.83
CA ILE A 30 -8.57 19.54 11.29
C ILE A 30 -9.18 18.25 10.77
N GLY A 31 -10.51 18.09 10.83
CA GLY A 31 -11.21 16.92 10.35
C GLY A 31 -10.97 16.68 8.85
N VAL A 32 -11.16 17.71 8.04
CA VAL A 32 -10.97 17.62 6.59
C VAL A 32 -9.49 17.42 6.22
N ALA A 33 -8.59 18.16 6.85
CA ALA A 33 -7.16 18.01 6.62
C ALA A 33 -6.69 16.58 6.93
N SER A 34 -7.15 16.02 8.06
CA SER A 34 -6.85 14.64 8.44
C SER A 34 -7.38 13.63 7.43
N VAL A 35 -8.63 13.78 6.94
CA VAL A 35 -9.21 12.89 5.92
C VAL A 35 -8.39 12.92 4.65
N ILE A 36 -8.06 14.11 4.13
CA ILE A 36 -7.32 14.25 2.87
C ILE A 36 -5.92 13.68 2.99
N THR A 37 -5.18 14.06 4.03
CA THR A 37 -3.81 13.57 4.26
C THR A 37 -3.80 12.05 4.34
N MET A 38 -4.71 11.47 5.07
CA MET A 38 -4.80 10.04 5.31
C MET A 38 -5.19 9.27 4.05
N LEU A 39 -6.19 9.73 3.30
CA LEU A 39 -6.56 9.12 2.02
C LEU A 39 -5.41 9.21 1.01
N ALA A 40 -4.66 10.32 1.01
CA ALA A 40 -3.51 10.50 0.14
C ALA A 40 -2.37 9.52 0.48
N ILE A 41 -2.08 9.30 1.76
CA ILE A 41 -1.09 8.33 2.23
C ILE A 41 -1.55 6.89 1.94
N GLY A 42 -2.80 6.55 2.27
CA GLY A 42 -3.34 5.21 2.04
C GLY A 42 -3.33 4.81 0.56
N GLN A 43 -3.77 5.70 -0.32
CA GLN A 43 -3.75 5.45 -1.77
C GLN A 43 -2.33 5.44 -2.35
N GLY A 44 -1.44 6.29 -1.83
CA GLY A 44 -0.02 6.28 -2.18
C GLY A 44 0.64 4.95 -1.84
N SER A 45 0.42 4.47 -0.61
CA SER A 45 0.92 3.17 -0.14
C SER A 45 0.40 2.01 -1.00
N LYS A 46 -0.90 1.99 -1.28
CA LYS A 46 -1.53 0.95 -2.11
C LYS A 46 -0.92 0.90 -3.52
N ARG A 47 -0.74 2.05 -4.16
CA ARG A 47 -0.08 2.13 -5.48
C ARG A 47 1.38 1.69 -5.43
N SER A 48 2.11 2.08 -4.39
CA SER A 48 3.50 1.67 -4.22
C SER A 48 3.63 0.16 -4.06
N ILE A 49 2.77 -0.47 -3.25
CA ILE A 49 2.71 -1.93 -3.09
C ILE A 49 2.41 -2.60 -4.43
N GLN A 50 1.40 -2.12 -5.17
CA GLN A 50 1.04 -2.67 -6.48
C GLN A 50 2.17 -2.53 -7.51
N ALA A 51 2.86 -1.38 -7.54
CA ALA A 51 4.01 -1.17 -8.43
C ALA A 51 5.14 -2.15 -8.14
N GLN A 52 5.51 -2.33 -6.86
CA GLN A 52 6.56 -3.28 -6.45
C GLN A 52 6.19 -4.72 -6.81
N ILE A 53 4.94 -5.12 -6.58
CA ILE A 53 4.47 -6.47 -6.95
C ILE A 53 4.54 -6.66 -8.46
N SER A 54 4.18 -5.63 -9.25
CA SER A 54 4.31 -5.68 -10.70
C SER A 54 5.77 -5.82 -11.16
N GLU A 55 6.72 -5.15 -10.49
CA GLU A 55 8.15 -5.27 -10.76
C GLU A 55 8.73 -6.64 -10.37
N MET A 56 8.16 -7.27 -9.35
CA MET A 56 8.57 -8.62 -8.90
C MET A 56 7.94 -9.76 -9.71
N GLY A 57 6.97 -9.45 -10.60
CA GLY A 57 6.15 -10.43 -11.33
C GLY A 57 4.82 -10.66 -10.61
N SER A 58 3.77 -9.95 -11.06
CA SER A 58 2.43 -10.01 -10.42
C SER A 58 1.79 -11.40 -10.47
N ASN A 59 2.18 -12.20 -11.46
CA ASN A 59 1.71 -13.58 -11.70
C ASN A 59 2.62 -14.66 -11.11
N MET A 60 3.55 -14.26 -10.21
CA MET A 60 4.48 -15.19 -9.58
C MET A 60 3.79 -16.02 -8.48
N ILE A 61 4.07 -17.32 -8.49
CA ILE A 61 3.62 -18.31 -7.52
C ILE A 61 4.86 -18.92 -6.85
N MET A 62 4.89 -18.93 -5.54
CA MET A 62 5.97 -19.50 -4.74
C MET A 62 5.47 -20.75 -4.02
N ILE A 63 6.19 -21.83 -4.19
CA ILE A 63 5.94 -23.12 -3.53
C ILE A 63 7.07 -23.35 -2.55
N GLN A 64 6.73 -23.59 -1.29
CA GLN A 64 7.68 -23.83 -0.22
C GLN A 64 7.36 -25.16 0.47
N PRO A 65 8.36 -25.90 0.98
CA PRO A 65 8.12 -27.09 1.76
C PRO A 65 7.47 -26.73 3.11
N GLY A 66 6.68 -27.66 3.64
CA GLY A 66 6.11 -27.54 4.97
C GLY A 66 4.69 -27.01 5.01
N ALA A 67 3.89 -27.54 5.93
CA ALA A 67 2.58 -27.03 6.30
C ALA A 67 2.70 -25.98 7.40
N ASP A 68 1.84 -24.95 7.36
CA ASP A 68 1.82 -23.89 8.36
C ASP A 68 1.57 -24.43 9.79
N MET A 69 0.86 -25.57 9.94
CA MET A 69 0.63 -26.22 11.23
C MET A 69 0.35 -27.73 11.04
N ARG A 70 1.20 -28.60 11.54
CA ARG A 70 0.94 -30.03 11.67
C ARG A 70 0.81 -30.40 13.14
N GLY A 71 -0.39 -30.83 13.55
CA GLY A 71 -0.65 -31.26 14.94
C GLY A 71 -0.46 -30.17 16.00
N GLY A 72 -0.65 -28.87 15.65
CA GLY A 72 -0.51 -27.76 16.60
C GLY A 72 0.93 -27.28 16.84
N VAL A 73 1.92 -27.86 16.20
CA VAL A 73 3.32 -27.41 16.25
C VAL A 73 3.72 -26.82 14.92
N ARG A 74 4.12 -25.55 14.93
CA ARG A 74 4.68 -24.88 13.75
C ARG A 74 6.07 -25.47 13.50
N GLN A 75 6.23 -26.18 12.39
CA GLN A 75 7.55 -26.66 11.94
C GLN A 75 8.18 -25.59 11.04
N ASP A 76 9.49 -25.41 11.19
CA ASP A 76 10.24 -24.50 10.34
C ASP A 76 10.28 -25.08 8.91
N ALA A 77 9.77 -24.32 7.94
CA ALA A 77 9.75 -24.71 6.53
C ALA A 77 11.13 -25.09 5.98
N SER A 78 12.21 -24.53 6.53
CA SER A 78 13.59 -24.84 6.16
C SER A 78 14.07 -26.24 6.59
N ALA A 79 13.36 -26.86 7.55
CA ALA A 79 13.70 -28.19 8.08
C ALA A 79 12.98 -29.33 7.36
N MET A 80 12.06 -29.03 6.42
CA MET A 80 11.28 -30.04 5.71
C MET A 80 11.86 -30.34 4.33
N GLU A 81 12.10 -31.60 4.05
CA GLU A 81 12.67 -32.12 2.79
C GLU A 81 11.58 -32.70 1.87
N THR A 82 10.40 -32.06 1.82
CA THR A 82 9.24 -32.59 1.09
C THR A 82 9.33 -32.38 -0.41
N LEU A 83 9.83 -31.21 -0.85
CA LEU A 83 9.93 -30.87 -2.28
C LEU A 83 11.13 -31.55 -2.94
N LYS A 84 10.88 -32.24 -4.05
CA LYS A 84 11.88 -32.97 -4.83
C LYS A 84 12.01 -32.41 -6.23
N LEU A 85 13.09 -32.82 -6.93
CA LEU A 85 13.27 -32.44 -8.34
C LEU A 85 12.16 -32.97 -9.23
N GLN A 86 11.60 -34.15 -8.91
CA GLN A 86 10.46 -34.74 -9.61
C GLN A 86 9.25 -33.79 -9.62
N ASP A 87 8.98 -33.09 -8.52
CA ASP A 87 7.85 -32.16 -8.42
C ASP A 87 8.02 -30.99 -9.37
N TYR A 88 9.24 -30.46 -9.50
CA TYR A 88 9.58 -29.44 -10.48
C TYR A 88 9.37 -29.96 -11.92
N GLU A 89 9.86 -31.15 -12.24
CA GLU A 89 9.75 -31.74 -13.56
C GLU A 89 8.29 -32.00 -13.96
N ASP A 90 7.47 -32.49 -13.03
CA ASP A 90 6.05 -32.76 -13.27
C ASP A 90 5.27 -31.45 -13.42
N ILE A 91 5.57 -30.41 -12.64
CA ILE A 91 4.97 -29.08 -12.82
C ILE A 91 5.30 -28.53 -14.23
N VAL A 92 6.55 -28.60 -14.66
CA VAL A 92 6.94 -28.13 -16.01
C VAL A 92 6.20 -28.88 -17.11
N ASN A 93 6.02 -30.19 -16.97
CA ASN A 93 5.47 -31.04 -18.03
C ASN A 93 3.94 -31.09 -18.07
N GLU A 94 3.28 -30.95 -16.94
CA GLU A 94 1.83 -31.25 -16.83
C GLU A 94 0.96 -30.01 -16.70
N THR A 95 1.49 -28.87 -16.22
CA THR A 95 0.69 -27.65 -16.04
C THR A 95 0.39 -26.96 -17.35
N ARG A 96 -0.83 -26.42 -17.48
CA ARG A 96 -1.31 -25.68 -18.65
C ARG A 96 -1.31 -24.17 -18.44
N TYR A 97 -1.47 -23.75 -17.19
CA TYR A 97 -1.61 -22.33 -16.84
C TYR A 97 -0.30 -21.70 -16.33
N VAL A 98 0.81 -22.45 -16.32
CA VAL A 98 2.15 -21.98 -15.95
C VAL A 98 2.97 -21.68 -17.20
N SER A 99 3.62 -20.52 -17.25
CA SER A 99 4.49 -20.09 -18.36
C SER A 99 5.95 -20.44 -18.15
N ALA A 100 6.44 -20.33 -16.92
CA ALA A 100 7.82 -20.57 -16.56
C ALA A 100 7.91 -21.12 -15.13
N THR A 101 8.87 -22.00 -14.88
CA THR A 101 9.08 -22.64 -13.58
C THR A 101 10.56 -22.73 -13.28
N SER A 102 10.97 -22.39 -12.07
CA SER A 102 12.36 -22.50 -11.60
C SER A 102 12.42 -23.16 -10.23
N PRO A 103 13.22 -24.21 -10.09
CA PRO A 103 13.56 -24.72 -8.75
C PRO A 103 14.41 -23.70 -8.02
N SER A 104 14.33 -23.66 -6.70
CA SER A 104 15.05 -22.71 -5.86
C SER A 104 15.74 -23.41 -4.71
N VAL A 105 17.03 -23.16 -4.58
CA VAL A 105 17.84 -23.49 -3.41
C VAL A 105 18.72 -22.29 -3.10
N ASN A 106 18.94 -21.95 -1.84
CA ASN A 106 19.73 -20.79 -1.47
C ASN A 106 20.72 -21.11 -0.35
N SER A 107 21.82 -20.37 -0.33
CA SER A 107 22.84 -20.44 0.72
C SER A 107 23.39 -19.05 0.97
N SER A 108 23.33 -18.61 2.22
CA SER A 108 23.95 -17.34 2.63
C SER A 108 25.38 -17.59 3.11
N GLY A 109 26.29 -16.67 2.77
CA GLY A 109 27.68 -16.82 3.15
C GLY A 109 28.54 -15.64 2.70
N GLN A 110 29.86 -15.81 2.87
CA GLN A 110 30.85 -14.82 2.42
C GLN A 110 31.28 -15.12 0.99
N VAL A 111 31.22 -14.07 0.15
CA VAL A 111 31.82 -14.06 -1.17
C VAL A 111 33.11 -13.26 -1.14
N ILE A 112 34.14 -13.72 -1.86
CA ILE A 112 35.51 -13.18 -1.82
C ILE A 112 36.03 -12.99 -3.23
N TYR A 113 36.61 -11.81 -3.49
CA TYR A 113 37.42 -11.54 -4.68
C TYR A 113 38.67 -10.77 -4.30
N GLY A 114 39.85 -11.36 -4.52
CA GLY A 114 41.13 -10.77 -4.09
C GLY A 114 41.17 -10.51 -2.57
N ALA A 115 41.28 -9.26 -2.19
CA ALA A 115 41.29 -8.80 -0.79
C ALA A 115 39.87 -8.40 -0.30
N ASN A 116 38.88 -8.28 -1.18
CA ASN A 116 37.54 -7.84 -0.86
C ASN A 116 36.64 -9.02 -0.51
N ASN A 117 35.77 -8.81 0.48
CA ASN A 117 34.76 -9.78 0.87
C ASN A 117 33.45 -9.08 1.24
N ALA A 118 32.34 -9.76 1.01
CA ALA A 118 31.02 -9.29 1.42
C ALA A 118 30.12 -10.48 1.80
N PRO A 119 29.23 -10.32 2.79
CA PRO A 119 28.17 -11.27 3.03
C PRO A 119 27.13 -11.14 1.92
N THR A 120 26.66 -12.25 1.36
CA THR A 120 25.58 -12.24 0.35
C THR A 120 24.89 -13.59 0.31
N THR A 121 23.78 -13.67 -0.43
CA THR A 121 23.06 -14.94 -0.63
C THR A 121 23.19 -15.38 -2.08
N VAL A 122 23.56 -16.65 -2.26
CA VAL A 122 23.59 -17.30 -3.56
C VAL A 122 22.29 -18.08 -3.74
N TYR A 123 21.57 -17.76 -4.82
CA TYR A 123 20.36 -18.44 -5.25
C TYR A 123 20.69 -19.40 -6.40
N GLY A 124 20.45 -20.69 -6.18
CA GLY A 124 20.51 -21.72 -7.20
C GLY A 124 19.16 -21.82 -7.88
N ILE A 125 19.14 -21.52 -9.17
CA ILE A 125 17.93 -21.36 -9.99
C ILE A 125 18.10 -21.97 -11.38
N SER A 126 17.02 -22.04 -12.18
CA SER A 126 17.08 -22.24 -13.63
C SER A 126 17.10 -20.89 -14.38
N PRO A 127 17.45 -20.88 -15.70
CA PRO A 127 17.41 -19.66 -16.51
C PRO A 127 16.03 -18.98 -16.54
N ASP A 128 14.94 -19.75 -16.45
CA ASP A 128 13.56 -19.25 -16.45
C ASP A 128 13.27 -18.28 -15.29
N TYR A 129 14.04 -18.34 -14.23
CA TYR A 129 13.92 -17.43 -13.08
C TYR A 129 14.08 -15.95 -13.47
N MET A 130 14.83 -15.67 -14.52
CA MET A 130 15.00 -14.31 -15.05
C MET A 130 13.67 -13.75 -15.54
N GLU A 131 12.90 -14.57 -16.27
CA GLU A 131 11.57 -14.19 -16.75
C GLU A 131 10.59 -14.04 -15.58
N ILE A 132 10.54 -15.01 -14.67
CA ILE A 132 9.64 -15.02 -13.51
C ILE A 132 9.83 -13.76 -12.65
N ARG A 133 11.09 -13.41 -12.36
CA ARG A 133 11.47 -12.29 -11.50
C ARG A 133 11.72 -10.99 -12.25
N ARG A 134 11.57 -11.00 -13.58
CA ARG A 134 11.83 -9.85 -14.45
C ARG A 134 13.22 -9.23 -14.21
N TYR A 135 14.24 -10.08 -14.07
CA TYR A 135 15.63 -9.64 -14.05
C TYR A 135 16.14 -9.45 -15.48
N GLU A 136 16.98 -8.44 -15.68
CA GLU A 136 17.68 -8.17 -16.93
C GLU A 136 19.19 -8.23 -16.67
N VAL A 137 19.96 -8.74 -17.63
CA VAL A 137 21.42 -8.70 -17.60
C VAL A 137 21.87 -7.37 -18.21
N GLU A 138 22.73 -6.62 -17.51
CA GLU A 138 23.31 -5.36 -17.98
C GLU A 138 24.61 -5.60 -18.75
N ASP A 139 25.46 -6.53 -18.30
CA ASP A 139 26.74 -6.88 -18.92
C ASP A 139 26.95 -8.39 -18.88
N GLY A 140 27.48 -8.95 -19.97
CA GLY A 140 27.63 -10.39 -20.13
C GLY A 140 26.34 -11.12 -20.51
N ASP A 141 26.20 -12.36 -20.07
CA ASP A 141 25.09 -13.25 -20.41
C ASP A 141 24.59 -14.03 -19.18
N MET A 142 23.37 -14.57 -19.29
CA MET A 142 22.85 -15.55 -18.34
C MET A 142 23.48 -16.93 -18.59
N PHE A 143 23.66 -17.75 -17.55
CA PHE A 143 24.05 -19.14 -17.74
C PHE A 143 22.96 -19.95 -18.44
N SER A 144 23.36 -20.98 -19.19
CA SER A 144 22.48 -21.80 -20.03
C SER A 144 21.95 -23.04 -19.29
N ASP A 145 20.94 -23.70 -19.88
CA ASP A 145 20.45 -25.01 -19.40
C ASP A 145 21.56 -26.08 -19.41
N GLN A 146 22.51 -25.98 -20.33
CA GLN A 146 23.68 -26.86 -20.34
C GLN A 146 24.54 -26.66 -19.09
N ASP A 147 24.69 -25.42 -18.62
CA ASP A 147 25.40 -25.12 -17.38
C ASP A 147 24.65 -25.69 -16.16
N VAL A 148 23.31 -25.68 -16.20
CA VAL A 148 22.47 -26.31 -15.17
C VAL A 148 22.68 -27.83 -15.19
N GLN A 149 22.62 -28.49 -16.34
CA GLN A 149 22.77 -29.95 -16.45
C GLN A 149 24.17 -30.42 -16.00
N THR A 150 25.21 -29.69 -16.34
CA THR A 150 26.59 -30.02 -15.99
C THR A 150 27.01 -29.57 -14.59
N ALA A 151 26.12 -28.91 -13.87
CA ALA A 151 26.40 -28.24 -12.60
C ALA A 151 27.65 -27.35 -12.70
N ALA A 152 27.70 -26.49 -13.73
CA ALA A 152 28.83 -25.62 -13.99
C ALA A 152 28.99 -24.58 -12.86
N LYS A 153 30.24 -24.23 -12.55
CA LYS A 153 30.58 -23.23 -11.52
C LYS A 153 30.57 -21.82 -12.14
N VAL A 154 29.40 -21.38 -12.61
CA VAL A 154 29.17 -20.06 -13.19
C VAL A 154 28.15 -19.30 -12.37
N CYS A 155 28.19 -17.98 -12.42
CA CYS A 155 27.24 -17.14 -11.72
C CYS A 155 27.01 -15.81 -12.39
N VAL A 156 25.83 -15.24 -12.16
CA VAL A 156 25.47 -13.85 -12.46
C VAL A 156 25.34 -13.11 -11.14
N ILE A 157 25.87 -11.89 -11.04
CA ILE A 157 25.95 -11.14 -9.79
C ILE A 157 25.14 -9.85 -9.87
N GLY A 158 24.50 -9.47 -8.76
CA GLY A 158 23.79 -8.22 -8.66
C GLY A 158 24.72 -7.03 -8.40
N LYS A 159 24.21 -5.83 -8.58
CA LYS A 159 24.99 -4.58 -8.55
C LYS A 159 25.66 -4.32 -7.21
N THR A 160 24.98 -4.54 -6.10
CA THR A 160 25.56 -4.38 -4.76
C THR A 160 26.74 -5.31 -4.52
N VAL A 161 26.69 -6.55 -5.05
CA VAL A 161 27.82 -7.48 -4.98
C VAL A 161 28.98 -6.97 -5.82
N VAL A 162 28.72 -6.39 -7.00
CA VAL A 162 29.76 -5.75 -7.84
C VAL A 162 30.44 -4.63 -7.09
N ASP A 163 29.67 -3.71 -6.51
CA ASP A 163 30.20 -2.54 -5.82
C ASP A 163 31.04 -2.90 -4.58
N ASN A 164 30.67 -3.99 -3.89
CA ASN A 164 31.40 -4.49 -2.74
C ASN A 164 32.70 -5.24 -3.11
N LEU A 165 32.69 -6.01 -4.19
CA LEU A 165 33.84 -6.86 -4.58
C LEU A 165 34.80 -6.15 -5.54
N PHE A 166 34.30 -5.26 -6.39
CA PHE A 166 35.06 -4.57 -7.46
C PHE A 166 35.03 -3.03 -7.30
N PRO A 167 35.44 -2.48 -6.13
CA PRO A 167 35.37 -1.03 -5.86
C PRO A 167 36.22 -0.18 -6.81
N SER A 168 37.17 -0.79 -7.51
CA SER A 168 37.99 -0.12 -8.53
C SER A 168 37.29 0.12 -9.87
N GLY A 169 36.04 -0.34 -10.03
CA GLY A 169 35.30 -0.25 -11.29
C GLY A 169 35.78 -1.25 -12.36
N GLU A 170 36.50 -2.29 -11.96
CA GLU A 170 36.93 -3.38 -12.86
C GLU A 170 35.71 -4.17 -13.34
N ASN A 171 35.68 -4.54 -14.63
CA ASN A 171 34.62 -5.39 -15.15
C ASN A 171 34.67 -6.79 -14.51
N PRO A 172 33.60 -7.23 -13.83
CA PRO A 172 33.55 -8.52 -13.15
C PRO A 172 33.36 -9.70 -14.11
N VAL A 173 32.86 -9.49 -15.33
CA VAL A 173 32.58 -10.57 -16.29
C VAL A 173 33.88 -11.30 -16.67
N GLY A 174 33.85 -12.62 -16.58
CA GLY A 174 35.01 -13.50 -16.81
C GLY A 174 35.91 -13.71 -15.58
N LYS A 175 35.74 -12.90 -14.52
CA LYS A 175 36.50 -13.07 -13.27
C LYS A 175 35.99 -14.25 -12.45
N VAL A 176 36.81 -14.72 -11.53
CA VAL A 176 36.50 -15.84 -10.62
C VAL A 176 36.35 -15.31 -9.21
N ILE A 177 35.14 -15.36 -8.69
CA ILE A 177 34.83 -15.08 -7.27
C ILE A 177 34.77 -16.40 -6.49
N ARG A 178 34.97 -16.34 -5.20
CA ARG A 178 34.89 -17.51 -4.33
C ARG A 178 33.75 -17.33 -3.32
N PHE A 179 32.75 -18.20 -3.41
CA PHE A 179 31.71 -18.30 -2.40
C PHE A 179 32.01 -19.48 -1.48
N GLN A 180 32.18 -19.18 -0.19
CA GLN A 180 32.66 -20.14 0.78
C GLN A 180 34.02 -20.78 0.32
N LYS A 181 33.99 -22.02 -0.11
CA LYS A 181 35.21 -22.77 -0.58
C LYS A 181 35.21 -23.03 -2.06
N LEU A 182 34.15 -22.63 -2.80
CA LEU A 182 33.96 -22.94 -4.22
C LEU A 182 34.22 -21.73 -5.09
N PRO A 183 35.02 -21.88 -6.18
CA PRO A 183 35.19 -20.84 -7.18
C PRO A 183 33.98 -20.80 -8.14
N PHE A 184 33.51 -19.62 -8.47
CA PHE A 184 32.47 -19.35 -9.47
C PHE A 184 33.00 -18.33 -10.47
N ARG A 185 32.85 -18.62 -11.77
CA ARG A 185 33.17 -17.67 -12.84
C ARG A 185 31.95 -16.76 -13.05
N VAL A 186 32.13 -15.48 -12.97
CA VAL A 186 31.11 -14.49 -13.28
C VAL A 186 30.91 -14.47 -14.80
N VAL A 187 29.67 -14.74 -15.25
CA VAL A 187 29.27 -14.72 -16.67
C VAL A 187 28.43 -13.51 -17.01
N GLY A 188 27.80 -12.87 -16.03
CA GLY A 188 27.01 -11.68 -16.26
C GLY A 188 26.81 -10.86 -14.97
N VAL A 189 26.33 -9.64 -15.18
CA VAL A 189 25.95 -8.68 -14.14
C VAL A 189 24.50 -8.30 -14.35
N LEU A 190 23.69 -8.31 -13.29
CA LEU A 190 22.30 -7.90 -13.35
C LEU A 190 22.18 -6.38 -13.40
N LYS A 191 21.19 -5.91 -14.13
CA LYS A 191 20.75 -4.53 -14.10
C LYS A 191 20.19 -4.20 -12.71
N SER A 192 20.62 -3.08 -12.15
CA SER A 192 20.19 -2.68 -10.82
C SER A 192 18.69 -2.44 -10.74
N LYS A 193 18.06 -2.98 -9.69
CA LYS A 193 16.67 -2.73 -9.27
C LYS A 193 16.59 -1.81 -8.06
N GLY A 194 17.70 -1.65 -7.32
CA GLY A 194 17.78 -0.83 -6.12
C GLY A 194 17.03 -1.41 -4.93
N TYR A 195 16.68 -0.52 -3.99
CA TYR A 195 15.96 -0.89 -2.78
C TYR A 195 14.45 -0.92 -3.04
N ASN A 196 13.79 -1.94 -2.52
CA ASN A 196 12.33 -1.94 -2.49
C ASN A 196 11.80 -0.97 -1.41
N SER A 197 10.48 -0.69 -1.40
CA SER A 197 9.87 0.23 -0.41
C SER A 197 9.94 -0.26 1.04
N MET A 198 10.31 -1.53 1.26
CA MET A 198 10.57 -2.08 2.59
C MET A 198 12.03 -1.90 3.01
N GLY A 199 12.85 -1.23 2.18
CA GLY A 199 14.26 -0.98 2.44
C GLY A 199 15.16 -2.20 2.21
N MET A 200 14.67 -3.28 1.59
CA MET A 200 15.49 -4.44 1.24
C MET A 200 16.20 -4.20 -0.09
N ASP A 201 17.49 -4.46 -0.12
CA ASP A 201 18.30 -4.42 -1.32
C ASP A 201 17.98 -5.61 -2.23
N GLN A 202 17.55 -5.32 -3.47
CA GLN A 202 17.24 -6.33 -4.47
C GLN A 202 18.46 -6.71 -5.31
N ASP A 203 19.56 -6.01 -5.13
CA ASP A 203 20.80 -6.17 -5.89
C ASP A 203 21.89 -6.92 -5.13
N ASP A 204 21.67 -7.24 -3.82
CA ASP A 204 22.59 -8.03 -3.00
C ASP A 204 22.31 -9.53 -3.14
N LEU A 205 22.60 -10.07 -4.32
CA LEU A 205 22.40 -11.48 -4.62
C LEU A 205 23.37 -12.00 -5.68
N ILE A 206 23.56 -13.32 -5.68
CA ILE A 206 24.27 -14.08 -6.71
C ILE A 206 23.33 -15.15 -7.24
N LEU A 207 23.17 -15.24 -8.56
CA LEU A 207 22.41 -16.28 -9.23
C LEU A 207 23.37 -17.33 -9.80
N ALA A 208 23.10 -18.60 -9.56
CA ALA A 208 23.90 -19.72 -10.07
C ALA A 208 23.01 -20.92 -10.44
N PRO A 209 23.49 -21.89 -11.23
CA PRO A 209 22.72 -23.08 -11.53
C PRO A 209 22.31 -23.83 -10.23
N TYR A 210 21.02 -24.16 -10.09
CA TYR A 210 20.50 -24.82 -8.88
C TYR A 210 21.23 -26.13 -8.59
N THR A 211 21.57 -26.87 -9.63
CA THR A 211 22.32 -28.12 -9.51
C THR A 211 23.71 -27.95 -8.88
N THR A 212 24.35 -26.79 -9.13
CA THR A 212 25.66 -26.47 -8.54
C THR A 212 25.51 -26.17 -7.05
N ILE A 213 24.52 -25.36 -6.69
CA ILE A 213 24.29 -24.99 -5.29
C ILE A 213 23.79 -26.21 -4.50
N GLN A 214 22.82 -26.95 -5.03
CA GLN A 214 22.28 -28.15 -4.42
C GLN A 214 23.34 -29.20 -4.15
N LYS A 215 24.13 -29.57 -5.19
CA LYS A 215 25.08 -30.70 -5.12
C LYS A 215 26.44 -30.33 -4.52
N LYS A 216 26.96 -29.12 -4.80
CA LYS A 216 28.34 -28.74 -4.47
C LYS A 216 28.46 -27.80 -3.28
N VAL A 217 27.44 -26.96 -3.01
CA VAL A 217 27.44 -26.03 -1.85
C VAL A 217 26.72 -26.63 -0.65
N LEU A 218 25.48 -27.07 -0.85
CA LEU A 218 24.60 -27.56 0.23
C LEU A 218 24.69 -29.07 0.44
N ALA A 219 25.05 -29.84 -0.60
CA ALA A 219 25.05 -31.30 -0.62
C ALA A 219 23.71 -31.94 -0.18
N ILE A 220 22.59 -31.35 -0.68
CA ILE A 220 21.20 -31.76 -0.43
C ILE A 220 20.59 -32.41 -1.68
N THR A 221 19.50 -33.18 -1.48
CA THR A 221 18.75 -33.83 -2.58
C THR A 221 17.38 -33.25 -2.81
N HIS A 222 16.89 -32.47 -1.87
CA HIS A 222 15.60 -31.79 -1.92
C HIS A 222 15.74 -30.36 -2.48
N LEU A 223 14.61 -29.73 -2.79
CA LEU A 223 14.49 -28.31 -3.13
C LEU A 223 14.01 -27.52 -1.92
N GLN A 224 14.48 -26.30 -1.78
CA GLN A 224 14.01 -25.40 -0.74
C GLN A 224 12.79 -24.59 -1.19
N GLY A 225 12.48 -24.61 -2.50
CA GLY A 225 11.29 -24.02 -3.07
C GLY A 225 11.21 -24.23 -4.57
N ILE A 226 10.07 -23.94 -5.13
CA ILE A 226 9.84 -23.84 -6.58
C ILE A 226 9.14 -22.52 -6.82
N THR A 227 9.58 -21.78 -7.82
CA THR A 227 8.97 -20.51 -8.21
C THR A 227 8.41 -20.65 -9.61
N CYS A 228 7.13 -20.34 -9.78
CA CYS A 228 6.43 -20.42 -11.05
C CYS A 228 5.90 -19.05 -11.46
N SER A 229 5.60 -18.89 -12.74
CA SER A 229 4.86 -17.75 -13.28
C SER A 229 3.62 -18.28 -13.98
N ALA A 230 2.43 -17.80 -13.60
CA ALA A 230 1.22 -18.10 -14.35
C ALA A 230 1.26 -17.42 -15.73
N LEU A 231 0.60 -17.99 -16.74
CA LEU A 231 0.50 -17.41 -18.09
C LEU A 231 -0.07 -15.98 -18.05
N LYS A 232 -1.02 -15.72 -17.17
CA LYS A 232 -1.62 -14.40 -16.89
C LYS A 232 -2.03 -14.34 -15.43
N GLU A 233 -2.14 -13.13 -14.89
CA GLU A 233 -2.61 -12.90 -13.54
C GLU A 233 -4.01 -13.51 -13.28
N GLU A 234 -4.90 -13.51 -14.30
CA GLU A 234 -6.24 -14.10 -14.26
C GLU A 234 -6.24 -15.63 -14.09
N TYR A 235 -5.14 -16.29 -14.43
CA TYR A 235 -4.99 -17.76 -14.37
C TYR A 235 -4.21 -18.23 -13.13
N THR A 236 -3.91 -17.32 -12.20
CA THR A 236 -3.10 -17.65 -11.02
C THR A 236 -3.79 -18.72 -10.15
N ASP A 237 -5.10 -18.61 -9.93
CA ASP A 237 -5.85 -19.57 -9.13
C ASP A 237 -5.89 -20.94 -9.79
N GLN A 238 -6.13 -20.99 -11.12
CA GLN A 238 -6.12 -22.25 -11.88
C GLN A 238 -4.72 -22.91 -11.88
N ALA A 239 -3.67 -22.10 -11.98
CA ALA A 239 -2.29 -22.59 -11.87
C ALA A 239 -2.01 -23.17 -10.48
N ILE A 240 -2.48 -22.52 -9.42
CA ILE A 240 -2.36 -23.01 -8.03
C ILE A 240 -3.08 -24.35 -7.86
N ASP A 241 -4.30 -24.47 -8.38
CA ASP A 241 -5.08 -25.71 -8.31
C ASP A 241 -4.35 -26.87 -9.01
N GLU A 242 -3.86 -26.66 -10.26
CA GLU A 242 -3.08 -27.67 -11.00
C GLU A 242 -1.80 -28.07 -10.25
N ILE A 243 -1.04 -27.08 -9.75
CA ILE A 243 0.19 -27.33 -8.99
C ILE A 243 -0.12 -28.13 -7.71
N SER A 244 -1.19 -27.75 -7.00
CA SER A 244 -1.60 -28.43 -5.78
C SER A 244 -1.98 -29.90 -6.04
N GLU A 245 -2.71 -30.16 -7.13
CA GLU A 245 -3.09 -31.52 -7.53
C GLU A 245 -1.86 -32.38 -7.85
N ILE A 246 -0.89 -31.84 -8.60
CA ILE A 246 0.36 -32.51 -8.94
C ILE A 246 1.17 -32.85 -7.68
N LEU A 247 1.33 -31.88 -6.78
CA LEU A 247 2.09 -32.07 -5.54
C LEU A 247 1.42 -33.08 -4.61
N ARG A 248 0.12 -32.99 -4.40
CA ARG A 248 -0.64 -33.95 -3.57
C ARG A 248 -0.51 -35.37 -4.11
N ARG A 249 -0.57 -35.54 -5.45
CA ARG A 249 -0.36 -36.83 -6.11
C ARG A 249 1.05 -37.37 -5.90
N ASN A 250 2.08 -36.55 -6.10
CA ASN A 250 3.50 -36.94 -5.96
C ASN A 250 3.85 -37.30 -4.52
N HIS A 251 3.33 -36.54 -3.58
CA HIS A 251 3.54 -36.76 -2.13
C HIS A 251 2.59 -37.82 -1.57
N ARG A 252 1.68 -38.41 -2.40
CA ARG A 252 0.71 -39.45 -2.01
C ARG A 252 -0.17 -39.04 -0.85
N LEU A 253 -0.56 -37.78 -0.80
CA LEU A 253 -1.48 -37.24 0.20
C LEU A 253 -2.90 -37.70 -0.10
N ARG A 254 -3.64 -38.10 0.94
CA ARG A 254 -5.06 -38.41 0.84
C ARG A 254 -5.88 -37.13 0.85
N GLU A 255 -7.14 -37.19 0.42
CA GLU A 255 -8.05 -36.02 0.46
C GLU A 255 -8.18 -35.42 1.88
N THR A 256 -8.02 -36.23 2.92
CA THR A 256 -8.14 -35.85 4.33
C THR A 256 -6.83 -35.40 4.96
N ASP A 257 -5.68 -35.58 4.28
CA ASP A 257 -4.38 -35.23 4.81
C ASP A 257 -4.10 -33.74 4.53
N ASP A 258 -3.49 -33.06 5.50
CA ASP A 258 -3.00 -31.70 5.33
C ASP A 258 -1.87 -31.67 4.32
N ASP A 259 -1.75 -30.57 3.59
CA ASP A 259 -0.65 -30.35 2.65
C ASP A 259 0.69 -30.25 3.39
N ASP A 260 1.71 -30.89 2.86
CA ASP A 260 3.10 -30.82 3.35
C ASP A 260 3.94 -29.80 2.55
N PHE A 261 3.24 -28.92 1.83
CA PHE A 261 3.79 -27.78 1.09
C PHE A 261 2.86 -26.57 1.30
N THR A 262 3.36 -25.39 0.99
CA THR A 262 2.59 -24.14 0.99
C THR A 262 2.77 -23.44 -0.35
N ILE A 263 1.65 -23.10 -1.00
CA ILE A 263 1.63 -22.34 -2.24
C ILE A 263 1.15 -20.93 -1.92
N ARG A 264 1.91 -19.92 -2.32
CA ARG A 264 1.56 -18.51 -2.15
C ARG A 264 1.71 -17.77 -3.45
N SER A 265 0.70 -17.02 -3.83
CA SER A 265 0.78 -16.13 -4.99
C SER A 265 1.20 -14.72 -4.57
N MET A 266 1.82 -14.02 -5.51
CA MET A 266 2.11 -12.59 -5.32
C MET A 266 0.82 -11.78 -5.23
N GLN A 267 -0.26 -12.24 -5.87
CA GLN A 267 -1.60 -11.66 -5.78
C GLN A 267 -2.18 -11.75 -4.35
N GLU A 268 -2.03 -12.92 -3.70
CA GLU A 268 -2.46 -13.11 -2.32
C GLU A 268 -1.69 -12.18 -1.36
N LEU A 269 -0.37 -12.08 -1.53
CA LEU A 269 0.46 -11.16 -0.77
C LEU A 269 0.03 -9.70 -0.97
N SER A 270 -0.25 -9.31 -2.23
CA SER A 270 -0.80 -7.99 -2.58
C SER A 270 -2.09 -7.70 -1.84
N THR A 271 -3.02 -8.65 -1.87
CA THR A 271 -4.33 -8.53 -1.23
C THR A 271 -4.20 -8.40 0.29
N MET A 272 -3.33 -9.16 0.90
CA MET A 272 -3.06 -9.11 2.34
C MET A 272 -2.50 -7.74 2.76
N LEU A 273 -1.51 -7.23 2.04
CA LEU A 273 -0.89 -5.92 2.32
C LEU A 273 -1.87 -4.76 2.08
N THR A 274 -2.64 -4.81 0.98
CA THR A 274 -3.63 -3.78 0.69
C THR A 274 -4.79 -3.80 1.66
N SER A 275 -5.25 -4.98 2.11
CA SER A 275 -6.30 -5.12 3.13
C SER A 275 -5.86 -4.51 4.46
N THR A 276 -4.62 -4.72 4.87
CA THR A 276 -4.06 -4.09 6.08
C THR A 276 -4.09 -2.56 5.95
N THR A 277 -3.70 -2.03 4.80
CA THR A 277 -3.76 -0.59 4.52
C THR A 277 -5.20 -0.06 4.55
N ASP A 278 -6.16 -0.81 3.99
CA ASP A 278 -7.58 -0.45 3.99
C ASP A 278 -8.18 -0.43 5.41
N ILE A 279 -7.80 -1.38 6.28
CA ILE A 279 -8.20 -1.40 7.69
C ILE A 279 -7.64 -0.17 8.41
N MET A 280 -6.35 0.14 8.26
CA MET A 280 -5.73 1.32 8.87
C MET A 280 -6.41 2.61 8.38
N THR A 281 -6.67 2.70 7.08
CA THR A 281 -7.35 3.86 6.47
C THR A 281 -8.78 4.00 7.04
N THR A 282 -9.49 2.91 7.23
CA THR A 282 -10.85 2.91 7.82
C THR A 282 -10.84 3.37 9.27
N LEU A 283 -9.92 2.88 10.08
CA LEU A 283 -9.77 3.29 11.47
C LEU A 283 -9.49 4.80 11.59
N LEU A 284 -8.56 5.27 10.81
CA LEU A 284 -8.23 6.70 10.80
C LEU A 284 -9.40 7.55 10.25
N ALA A 285 -10.17 7.06 9.27
CA ALA A 285 -11.39 7.71 8.77
C ALA A 285 -12.45 7.84 9.88
N ALA A 286 -12.58 6.84 10.72
CA ALA A 286 -13.47 6.90 11.88
C ALA A 286 -13.04 8.01 12.87
N VAL A 287 -11.74 8.12 13.16
CA VAL A 287 -11.19 9.19 14.02
C VAL A 287 -11.44 10.58 13.40
N ALA A 288 -11.21 10.73 12.09
CA ALA A 288 -11.49 11.97 11.38
C ALA A 288 -13.00 12.30 11.37
N GLY A 289 -13.87 11.27 11.26
CA GLY A 289 -15.32 11.41 11.38
C GLY A 289 -15.73 11.95 12.77
N ILE A 290 -15.13 11.46 13.84
CA ILE A 290 -15.34 11.99 15.20
C ILE A 290 -14.91 13.46 15.28
N SER A 291 -13.77 13.82 14.70
CA SER A 291 -13.29 15.21 14.64
C SER A 291 -14.28 16.13 13.91
N LEU A 292 -14.87 15.65 12.81
CA LEU A 292 -15.91 16.37 12.08
C LEU A 292 -17.20 16.53 12.88
N LEU A 293 -17.61 15.52 13.66
CA LEU A 293 -18.75 15.61 14.57
C LEU A 293 -18.52 16.68 15.66
N VAL A 294 -17.33 16.69 16.25
CA VAL A 294 -16.97 17.72 17.25
C VAL A 294 -16.98 19.12 16.61
N GLY A 295 -16.43 19.26 15.41
CA GLY A 295 -16.49 20.50 14.62
C GLY A 295 -17.95 20.93 14.32
N GLY A 296 -18.81 19.98 13.97
CA GLY A 296 -20.24 20.19 13.74
C GLY A 296 -20.98 20.67 15.00
N ILE A 297 -20.72 20.07 16.15
CA ILE A 297 -21.26 20.53 17.45
C ILE A 297 -20.80 21.97 17.75
N GLY A 298 -19.56 22.30 17.39
CA GLY A 298 -19.04 23.66 17.45
C GLY A 298 -19.86 24.64 16.59
N ILE A 299 -20.22 24.26 15.34
CA ILE A 299 -21.12 25.05 14.49
C ILE A 299 -22.49 25.23 15.16
N MET A 300 -23.08 24.14 15.64
CA MET A 300 -24.41 24.19 16.31
C MET A 300 -24.39 25.14 17.51
N ASN A 301 -23.38 25.08 18.35
CA ASN A 301 -23.24 25.94 19.52
C ASN A 301 -23.16 27.44 19.13
N ILE A 302 -22.35 27.75 18.12
CA ILE A 302 -22.18 29.14 17.68
C ILE A 302 -23.43 29.66 16.98
N MET A 303 -24.08 28.84 16.18
CA MET A 303 -25.34 29.21 15.54
C MET A 303 -26.43 29.44 16.59
N TYR A 304 -26.45 28.65 17.67
CA TYR A 304 -27.38 28.86 18.77
C TYR A 304 -27.17 30.21 19.46
N VAL A 305 -25.92 30.55 19.79
CA VAL A 305 -25.56 31.84 20.39
C VAL A 305 -25.88 32.99 19.41
N SER A 306 -25.58 32.83 18.11
CA SER A 306 -25.86 33.83 17.07
C SER A 306 -27.39 34.11 16.95
N VAL A 307 -28.21 33.08 17.04
CA VAL A 307 -29.68 33.23 17.06
C VAL A 307 -30.12 34.00 18.31
N THR A 308 -29.58 33.68 19.47
CA THR A 308 -29.94 34.37 20.74
C THR A 308 -29.51 35.83 20.72
N GLU A 309 -28.27 36.13 20.28
CA GLU A 309 -27.77 37.52 20.17
C GLU A 309 -28.54 38.36 19.17
N ARG A 310 -29.16 37.73 18.14
CA ARG A 310 -29.93 38.40 17.09
C ARG A 310 -31.45 38.25 17.21
N THR A 311 -31.93 37.76 18.34
CA THR A 311 -33.36 37.52 18.54
C THR A 311 -34.22 38.74 18.21
N ARG A 312 -33.83 39.93 18.67
CA ARG A 312 -34.54 41.21 18.40
C ARG A 312 -34.53 41.58 16.88
N GLU A 313 -33.40 41.35 16.20
CA GLU A 313 -33.26 41.58 14.77
C GLU A 313 -34.18 40.65 13.96
N ILE A 314 -34.27 39.37 14.38
CA ILE A 314 -35.13 38.36 13.74
C ILE A 314 -36.60 38.77 13.95
N GLY A 315 -36.98 39.14 15.17
CA GLY A 315 -38.35 39.64 15.48
C GLY A 315 -38.73 40.83 14.64
N LEU A 316 -37.83 41.82 14.45
CA LEU A 316 -38.06 42.98 13.62
C LEU A 316 -38.30 42.58 12.14
N ARG A 317 -37.49 41.68 11.57
CA ARG A 317 -37.67 41.17 10.21
C ARG A 317 -39.00 40.45 10.05
N MET A 318 -39.38 39.62 11.00
CA MET A 318 -40.66 38.91 10.93
C MET A 318 -41.84 39.88 11.05
N SER A 319 -41.74 40.93 11.84
CA SER A 319 -42.79 41.96 12.00
C SER A 319 -42.99 42.79 10.74
N ILE A 320 -42.00 42.99 9.88
CA ILE A 320 -42.10 43.65 8.59
C ILE A 320 -42.41 42.68 7.45
N GLY A 321 -42.77 41.42 7.74
CA GLY A 321 -43.29 40.45 6.78
C GLY A 321 -42.34 39.36 6.29
N ALA A 322 -41.17 39.19 6.89
CA ALA A 322 -40.32 38.04 6.58
C ALA A 322 -40.97 36.73 7.07
N LYS A 323 -40.99 35.72 6.22
CA LYS A 323 -41.50 34.37 6.58
C LYS A 323 -40.48 33.61 7.36
N GLY A 324 -40.92 32.70 8.28
CA GLY A 324 -40.02 31.82 9.01
C GLY A 324 -39.06 31.03 8.11
N MET A 325 -39.51 30.63 6.90
CA MET A 325 -38.65 29.96 5.90
C MET A 325 -37.50 30.85 5.38
N ASP A 326 -37.66 32.17 5.34
CA ASP A 326 -36.60 33.10 4.93
C ASP A 326 -35.52 33.17 6.01
N ILE A 327 -35.94 33.16 7.30
CA ILE A 327 -35.05 33.15 8.46
C ILE A 327 -34.30 31.80 8.51
N LEU A 328 -35.02 30.68 8.34
CA LEU A 328 -34.42 29.35 8.30
C LEU A 328 -33.37 29.27 7.21
N ALA A 329 -33.70 29.69 5.98
CA ALA A 329 -32.75 29.66 4.85
C ALA A 329 -31.53 30.56 5.10
N GLN A 330 -31.71 31.72 5.73
CA GLN A 330 -30.59 32.62 6.06
C GLN A 330 -29.59 31.95 7.02
N PHE A 331 -30.03 31.40 8.14
CA PHE A 331 -29.16 30.76 9.12
C PHE A 331 -28.55 29.44 8.61
N LEU A 332 -29.30 28.71 7.76
CA LEU A 332 -28.78 27.50 7.12
C LEU A 332 -27.66 27.81 6.13
N ILE A 333 -27.81 28.83 5.32
CA ILE A 333 -26.75 29.30 4.38
C ILE A 333 -25.54 29.78 5.17
N GLU A 334 -25.73 30.47 6.32
CA GLU A 334 -24.63 30.91 7.19
C GLU A 334 -23.83 29.71 7.73
N SER A 335 -24.50 28.66 8.22
CA SER A 335 -23.82 27.44 8.69
C SER A 335 -23.10 26.68 7.57
N ILE A 336 -23.70 26.57 6.38
CA ILE A 336 -23.07 25.95 5.19
C ILE A 336 -21.82 26.73 4.79
N LEU A 337 -21.87 28.07 4.76
CA LEU A 337 -20.72 28.90 4.42
C LEU A 337 -19.57 28.73 5.41
N ILE A 338 -19.85 28.67 6.71
CA ILE A 338 -18.83 28.39 7.74
C ILE A 338 -18.19 27.02 7.50
N SER A 339 -19.01 26.02 7.24
CA SER A 339 -18.54 24.66 7.01
C SER A 339 -17.72 24.52 5.73
N VAL A 340 -18.20 25.09 4.63
CA VAL A 340 -17.53 25.02 3.33
C VAL A 340 -16.22 25.83 3.32
N THR A 341 -16.19 27.03 3.95
CA THR A 341 -14.95 27.81 4.07
C THR A 341 -13.93 27.11 4.96
N GLY A 342 -14.36 26.52 6.08
CA GLY A 342 -13.53 25.67 6.92
C GLY A 342 -13.00 24.45 6.15
N GLY A 343 -13.86 23.82 5.34
CA GLY A 343 -13.49 22.71 4.46
C GLY A 343 -12.45 23.09 3.40
N LEU A 344 -12.61 24.26 2.73
CA LEU A 344 -11.62 24.76 1.77
C LEU A 344 -10.23 24.97 2.39
N ILE A 345 -10.21 25.60 3.56
CA ILE A 345 -8.98 25.80 4.31
C ILE A 345 -8.40 24.44 4.75
N GLY A 346 -9.27 23.51 5.19
CA GLY A 346 -8.89 22.15 5.55
C GLY A 346 -8.27 21.38 4.38
N VAL A 347 -8.82 21.53 3.16
CA VAL A 347 -8.22 20.95 1.93
C VAL A 347 -6.82 21.48 1.70
N LEU A 348 -6.61 22.80 1.80
CA LEU A 348 -5.28 23.41 1.62
C LEU A 348 -4.28 22.90 2.64
N PHE A 349 -4.67 22.84 3.92
CA PHE A 349 -3.81 22.29 4.98
C PHE A 349 -3.58 20.79 4.82
N GLY A 350 -4.59 20.01 4.42
CA GLY A 350 -4.46 18.57 4.18
C GLY A 350 -3.52 18.24 3.03
N VAL A 351 -3.66 18.96 1.92
CA VAL A 351 -2.74 18.83 0.77
C VAL A 351 -1.32 19.25 1.16
N GLY A 352 -1.18 20.38 1.87
CA GLY A 352 0.10 20.85 2.35
C GLY A 352 0.78 19.86 3.31
N ALA A 353 0.03 19.31 4.27
CA ALA A 353 0.53 18.30 5.19
C ALA A 353 0.95 17.01 4.47
N ALA A 354 0.14 16.55 3.49
CA ALA A 354 0.50 15.42 2.66
C ALA A 354 1.84 15.65 1.93
N LEU A 355 2.01 16.80 1.28
CA LEU A 355 3.26 17.14 0.58
C LEU A 355 4.47 17.19 1.53
N ILE A 356 4.29 17.72 2.75
CA ILE A 356 5.35 17.74 3.77
C ILE A 356 5.74 16.31 4.16
N VAL A 357 4.78 15.41 4.38
CA VAL A 357 5.05 13.99 4.67
C VAL A 357 5.82 13.33 3.53
N ASN A 358 5.50 13.63 2.27
CA ASN A 358 6.25 13.12 1.13
C ASN A 358 7.72 13.57 1.14
N VAL A 359 7.96 14.86 1.36
CA VAL A 359 9.33 15.42 1.33
C VAL A 359 10.17 14.97 2.53
N VAL A 360 9.58 14.93 3.74
CA VAL A 360 10.31 14.63 4.97
C VAL A 360 10.47 13.14 5.22
N ALA A 361 9.39 12.38 5.01
CA ALA A 361 9.36 10.95 5.30
C ALA A 361 9.56 10.06 4.06
N HIS A 362 9.70 10.66 2.86
CA HIS A 362 9.79 9.95 1.58
C HIS A 362 8.65 8.95 1.35
N PHE A 363 7.48 9.23 1.95
CA PHE A 363 6.32 8.35 1.86
C PHE A 363 5.59 8.58 0.52
N PRO A 364 5.24 7.53 -0.22
CA PRO A 364 4.52 7.68 -1.48
C PRO A 364 3.14 8.27 -1.23
N ILE A 365 2.81 9.38 -1.89
CA ILE A 365 1.54 10.07 -1.74
C ILE A 365 0.83 10.15 -3.07
N TYR A 366 -0.47 9.87 -3.03
CA TYR A 366 -1.34 10.05 -4.17
C TYR A 366 -2.63 10.77 -3.79
N ILE A 367 -2.72 12.05 -4.20
CA ILE A 367 -3.92 12.87 -3.95
C ILE A 367 -4.93 12.61 -5.08
N GLN A 368 -6.05 12.00 -4.73
CA GLN A 368 -7.14 11.77 -5.68
C GLN A 368 -8.07 13.00 -5.74
N PRO A 369 -8.47 13.47 -6.93
CA PRO A 369 -9.46 14.54 -7.06
C PRO A 369 -10.80 14.23 -6.37
N TRP A 370 -11.16 12.95 -6.32
CA TRP A 370 -12.33 12.45 -5.60
C TRP A 370 -12.30 12.76 -4.10
N SER A 371 -11.16 12.68 -3.44
CA SER A 371 -11.06 12.97 -2.00
C SER A 371 -11.38 14.42 -1.67
N VAL A 372 -11.04 15.34 -2.56
CA VAL A 372 -11.40 16.78 -2.46
C VAL A 372 -12.90 16.95 -2.62
N LEU A 373 -13.51 16.32 -3.63
CA LEU A 373 -14.96 16.37 -3.84
C LEU A 373 -15.73 15.79 -2.64
N LEU A 374 -15.28 14.64 -2.14
CA LEU A 374 -15.86 14.00 -0.95
C LEU A 374 -15.82 14.94 0.25
N SER A 375 -14.71 15.66 0.46
CA SER A 375 -14.57 16.62 1.55
C SER A 375 -15.59 17.75 1.45
N PHE A 376 -15.87 18.27 0.25
CA PHE A 376 -16.91 19.29 0.02
C PHE A 376 -18.30 18.77 0.36
N VAL A 377 -18.63 17.55 -0.07
CA VAL A 377 -19.93 16.93 0.24
C VAL A 377 -20.09 16.75 1.74
N VAL A 378 -19.08 16.20 2.40
CA VAL A 378 -19.10 15.98 3.86
C VAL A 378 -19.23 17.31 4.63
N CYS A 379 -18.47 18.35 4.25
CA CYS A 379 -18.59 19.67 4.86
C CYS A 379 -20.00 20.25 4.70
N THR A 380 -20.57 20.15 3.49
CA THR A 380 -21.92 20.66 3.22
C THR A 380 -22.97 19.93 4.07
N VAL A 381 -22.90 18.59 4.12
CA VAL A 381 -23.78 17.76 4.94
C VAL A 381 -23.65 18.14 6.43
N THR A 382 -22.41 18.29 6.93
CA THR A 382 -22.14 18.70 8.31
C THR A 382 -22.74 20.09 8.60
N GLY A 383 -22.54 21.05 7.70
CA GLY A 383 -23.11 22.41 7.85
C GLY A 383 -24.64 22.40 7.88
N VAL A 384 -25.28 21.63 7.00
CA VAL A 384 -26.75 21.48 6.98
C VAL A 384 -27.24 20.79 8.24
N PHE A 385 -26.66 19.67 8.62
CA PHE A 385 -27.12 18.86 9.75
C PHE A 385 -27.02 19.61 11.09
N PHE A 386 -25.88 20.21 11.37
CA PHE A 386 -25.66 20.91 12.64
C PHE A 386 -26.23 22.35 12.62
N GLY A 387 -26.42 22.96 11.45
CA GLY A 387 -27.05 24.26 11.30
C GLY A 387 -28.58 24.23 11.34
N TRP A 388 -29.18 23.07 10.99
CA TRP A 388 -30.64 22.98 10.85
C TRP A 388 -31.40 23.21 12.14
N TYR A 389 -30.96 22.64 13.27
CA TYR A 389 -31.66 22.78 14.55
C TYR A 389 -31.72 24.23 15.05
N PRO A 390 -30.59 24.98 15.16
CA PRO A 390 -30.65 26.39 15.56
C PRO A 390 -31.39 27.27 14.54
N ALA A 391 -31.26 27.00 13.24
CA ALA A 391 -32.00 27.73 12.19
C ALA A 391 -33.51 27.51 12.33
N LYS A 392 -33.97 26.31 12.60
CA LYS A 392 -35.39 26.01 12.84
C LYS A 392 -35.91 26.73 14.06
N LYS A 393 -35.12 26.78 15.18
CA LYS A 393 -35.50 27.50 16.40
C LYS A 393 -35.65 29.02 16.14
N ALA A 394 -34.74 29.61 15.33
CA ALA A 394 -34.85 31.01 14.89
C ALA A 394 -36.10 31.28 14.06
N ALA A 395 -36.47 30.37 13.16
CA ALA A 395 -37.65 30.48 12.32
C ALA A 395 -38.99 30.36 13.04
N GLN A 396 -38.99 29.79 14.23
CA GLN A 396 -40.17 29.57 15.07
C GLN A 396 -40.37 30.62 16.21
N LEU A 397 -39.52 31.65 16.24
CA LEU A 397 -39.66 32.73 17.25
C LEU A 397 -40.99 33.52 17.03
N ASP A 398 -41.67 33.86 18.13
CA ASP A 398 -42.77 34.78 18.07
C ASP A 398 -42.26 36.21 17.89
N PRO A 399 -42.67 36.94 16.85
CA PRO A 399 -42.21 38.31 16.59
C PRO A 399 -42.41 39.27 17.75
N ILE A 400 -43.51 39.13 18.51
CA ILE A 400 -43.86 40.02 19.61
C ILE A 400 -42.93 39.78 20.81
N GLU A 401 -42.69 38.50 21.14
CA GLU A 401 -41.78 38.11 22.21
C GLU A 401 -40.33 38.43 21.86
N ALA A 402 -39.92 38.20 20.59
CA ALA A 402 -38.60 38.46 20.12
C ALA A 402 -38.19 39.94 20.12
N ILE A 403 -39.10 40.87 19.91
CA ILE A 403 -38.84 42.32 20.03
C ILE A 403 -38.70 42.79 21.48
N ARG A 404 -39.37 42.10 22.43
CA ARG A 404 -39.29 42.40 23.88
C ARG A 404 -38.10 41.76 24.56
N TYR A 405 -37.35 40.92 23.88
CA TYR A 405 -36.17 40.24 24.43
C TYR A 405 -35.06 41.28 24.68
N GLU A 406 -34.66 41.43 25.95
CA GLU A 406 -33.53 42.25 26.42
C GLU A 406 -32.21 41.50 26.39
#